data_d0da2fff6db860a99be90c8feedd3ffb
#
_entry.id   d0da2fff6db860a99be90c8feedd3ffb
#
_cell.length_a   1.000
_cell.length_b   1.000
_cell.length_c   1.000
_cell.angle_alpha   90.00
_cell.angle_beta   90.00
_cell.angle_gamma   90.00
#
_symmetry.space_group_name_H-M   'P 1'
#
loop_
_entity.id
_entity.type
_entity.pdbx_description
1 polymer ?
#
loop_
_entity_poly.entity_id
_entity_poly.type
_entity_poly.pdbx_seq_one_letter_code
_entity_poly.pdbx_strand_id
1 'polypeptide(L)'
;MRLVPALLVCVAALSAACHPGPIVNAQPNKVGGTIAGIVKTADSSIAVPGRKVSVIDVKTGARHDTTTAANGGYTIQVPEGTYRFEIELRAGETLAKQPGQTQVSNSDLDAGRDFVITMKTSGAP
;
A
#
# COMPACT_ATOMS: atom_id res chain seq x y z
N MET A 1 -48.17 -45.35 -44.11
CA MET A 1 -47.80 -44.91 -43.70
C MET A 1 -47.18 -44.17 -43.25
N ARG A 2 -46.89 -43.84 -42.86
CA ARG A 2 -46.34 -43.12 -42.42
C ARG A 2 -45.56 -42.49 -41.86
N LEU A 3 -45.22 -42.05 -41.57
CA LEU A 3 -44.41 -41.45 -41.01
C LEU A 3 -43.80 -40.65 -40.64
N VAL A 4 -43.58 -40.30 -40.34
CA VAL A 4 -42.93 -39.44 -39.81
C VAL A 4 -42.14 -38.84 -39.40
N PRO A 5 -41.74 -38.48 -39.24
CA PRO A 5 -41.00 -37.78 -38.73
C PRO A 5 -40.43 -37.09 -38.13
N ALA A 6 -40.27 -36.73 -37.87
CA ALA A 6 -39.76 -36.04 -37.23
C ALA A 6 -38.91 -35.39 -36.93
N LEU A 7 -38.59 -35.08 -36.78
CA LEU A 7 -37.84 -34.41 -36.43
C LEU A 7 -37.29 -33.70 -35.78
N LEU A 8 -37.10 -33.36 -35.40
CA LEU A 8 -36.55 -32.64 -34.71
C LEU A 8 -35.66 -32.01 -34.46
N VAL A 9 -35.28 -31.66 -34.21
CA VAL A 9 -34.46 -30.98 -33.83
C VAL A 9 -33.96 -30.32 -33.14
N CYS A 10 -33.73 -29.96 -32.67
CA CYS A 10 -33.23 -29.27 -31.92
C CYS A 10 -32.30 -28.59 -31.72
N VAL A 11 -32.00 -28.24 -31.61
CA VAL A 11 -31.19 -27.53 -31.33
C VAL A 11 -30.59 -26.94 -30.57
N ALA A 12 -30.32 -26.71 -30.13
CA ALA A 12 -29.73 -26.15 -29.41
C ALA A 12 -29.02 -25.26 -29.13
N ALA A 13 -28.86 -24.96 -29.02
CA ALA A 13 -28.29 -24.04 -28.72
C ALA A 13 -27.49 -23.64 -27.99
N LEU A 14 -27.29 -23.44 -27.67
CA LEU A 14 -26.57 -22.91 -27.02
C LEU A 14 -25.93 -22.09 -26.65
N SER A 15 -25.76 -21.74 -26.43
CA SER A 15 -25.19 -20.98 -26.00
C SER A 15 -24.35 -20.47 -25.49
N ALA A 16 -24.05 -20.26 -25.31
CA ALA A 16 -23.30 -19.69 -24.87
C ALA A 16 -22.77 -19.10 -24.17
N ALA A 17 -22.79 -18.82 -23.79
CA ALA A 17 -22.31 -18.18 -23.09
C ALA A 17 -21.21 -17.75 -22.82
N CYS A 18 -20.82 -17.53 -22.86
CA CYS A 18 -19.78 -17.08 -22.66
C CYS A 18 -19.57 -16.08 -22.08
N HIS A 19 -19.52 -15.82 -21.57
CA HIS A 19 -19.23 -14.83 -21.07
C HIS A 19 -18.24 -14.43 -20.51
N PRO A 20 -17.88 -13.97 -20.45
CA PRO A 20 -16.95 -13.40 -20.02
C PRO A 20 -16.90 -13.00 -18.92
N GLY A 21 -16.69 -12.97 -18.54
CA GLY A 21 -16.41 -12.50 -17.70
C GLY A 21 -16.29 -11.62 -17.13
N PRO A 22 -16.26 -11.42 -16.53
CA PRO A 22 -16.19 -10.53 -15.86
C PRO A 22 -15.41 -9.72 -15.63
N ILE A 23 -15.25 -9.32 -15.86
CA ILE A 23 -14.54 -8.50 -15.72
C ILE A 23 -14.64 -7.65 -14.94
N VAL A 24 -14.71 -7.56 -14.54
CA VAL A 24 -14.71 -6.73 -13.90
C VAL A 24 -14.30 -5.92 -13.39
N ASN A 25 -14.22 -5.67 -13.00
CA ASN A 25 -13.84 -4.88 -12.41
C ASN A 25 -13.24 -3.99 -12.46
N ALA A 26 -13.22 -3.82 -12.74
CA ALA A 26 -12.71 -2.95 -12.99
C ALA A 26 -12.55 -1.96 -12.25
N GLN A 27 -12.23 -1.78 -11.50
CA GLN A 27 -12.00 -0.89 -10.76
C GLN A 27 -11.00 -0.25 -11.24
N PRO A 28 -10.95 0.34 -11.90
CA PRO A 28 -9.99 1.00 -12.40
C PRO A 28 -9.38 1.82 -11.56
N ASN A 29 -8.87 1.95 -11.50
CA ASN A 29 -8.32 2.80 -10.94
C ASN A 29 -7.99 3.17 -9.84
N LYS A 30 -7.95 3.09 -9.16
CA LYS A 30 -7.51 3.42 -8.09
C LYS A 30 -6.21 3.13 -8.09
N VAL A 31 -5.44 3.56 -8.86
CA VAL A 31 -4.11 3.28 -8.85
C VAL A 31 -3.43 3.88 -7.77
N GLY A 32 -3.76 4.82 -7.13
CA GLY A 32 -3.02 5.39 -6.04
C GLY A 32 -1.57 5.66 -6.40
N GLY A 33 -0.74 5.80 -5.40
CA GLY A 33 0.68 6.06 -5.57
C GLY A 33 1.53 5.29 -4.58
N THR A 34 2.82 5.53 -4.62
CA THR A 34 3.78 4.83 -3.77
C THR A 34 4.49 5.86 -2.91
N ILE A 35 4.61 5.58 -1.63
CA ILE A 35 5.37 6.40 -0.71
C ILE A 35 6.58 5.59 -0.29
N ALA A 36 7.73 6.21 -0.28
CA ALA A 36 8.97 5.51 0.07
C ALA A 36 9.86 6.41 0.90
N GLY A 37 10.69 5.80 1.73
CA GLY A 37 11.62 6.54 2.54
C GLY A 37 12.58 5.60 3.25
N ILE A 38 13.38 6.17 4.14
CA ILE A 38 14.36 5.42 4.90
C ILE A 38 14.25 5.82 6.35
N VAL A 39 14.46 4.86 7.23
CA VAL A 39 14.51 5.13 8.66
C VAL A 39 15.94 4.90 9.11
N LYS A 40 16.52 5.89 9.76
CA LYS A 40 17.89 5.77 10.22
C LYS A 40 18.07 6.52 11.52
N THR A 41 19.22 6.29 12.16
CA THR A 41 19.51 6.97 13.42
C THR A 41 20.19 8.30 13.14
N ALA A 42 20.04 9.23 14.05
CA ALA A 42 20.58 10.57 13.86
C ALA A 42 22.09 10.61 13.98
N ASP A 43 22.63 9.86 14.92
CA ASP A 43 24.06 10.01 15.20
C ASP A 43 24.95 9.26 14.24
N SER A 44 24.59 8.12 13.78
CA SER A 44 25.47 7.35 12.92
C SER A 44 24.86 7.01 11.60
N SER A 45 23.71 7.53 11.29
CA SER A 45 23.02 7.21 10.05
C SER A 45 22.88 5.71 9.84
N ILE A 46 22.70 4.98 10.94
CA ILE A 46 22.55 3.55 10.84
C ILE A 46 21.12 3.22 10.49
N ALA A 47 20.94 2.29 9.55
CA ALA A 47 19.61 1.89 9.12
C ALA A 47 18.84 1.25 10.28
N VAL A 48 17.56 1.44 10.32
CA VAL A 48 16.70 0.88 11.34
C VAL A 48 15.75 -0.11 10.69
N PRO A 49 16.09 -1.38 10.68
CA PRO A 49 15.25 -2.38 10.02
C PRO A 49 14.15 -2.89 10.92
N GLY A 50 13.15 -3.52 10.33
CA GLY A 50 12.10 -4.17 11.11
C GLY A 50 11.22 -3.21 11.87
N ARG A 51 11.13 -1.97 11.47
CA ARG A 51 10.36 -1.01 12.20
C ARG A 51 9.06 -0.72 11.47
N LYS A 52 7.97 -0.66 12.19
CA LYS A 52 6.68 -0.44 11.57
C LYS A 52 6.48 1.04 11.27
N VAL A 53 6.14 1.32 10.05
CA VAL A 53 5.85 2.67 9.59
C VAL A 53 4.41 2.69 9.14
N SER A 54 3.66 3.70 9.54
CA SER A 54 2.26 3.82 9.19
C SER A 54 2.02 5.13 8.48
N VAL A 55 1.16 5.10 7.47
CA VAL A 55 0.70 6.31 6.83
C VAL A 55 -0.79 6.35 7.02
N ILE A 56 -1.31 7.47 7.44
CA ILE A 56 -2.71 7.60 7.80
C ILE A 56 -3.36 8.67 6.95
N ASP A 57 -4.45 8.32 6.29
CA ASP A 57 -5.19 9.26 5.47
C ASP A 57 -5.82 10.28 6.42
N VAL A 58 -5.51 11.55 6.26
CA VAL A 58 -5.96 12.56 7.20
C VAL A 58 -7.45 12.84 7.06
N LYS A 59 -8.06 12.45 5.97
CA LYS A 59 -9.48 12.67 5.83
C LYS A 59 -10.32 11.51 6.30
N THR A 60 -9.89 10.32 6.03
CA THR A 60 -10.69 9.14 6.36
C THR A 60 -10.20 8.42 7.59
N GLY A 61 -8.97 8.65 7.98
CA GLY A 61 -8.38 7.92 9.09
C GLY A 61 -7.88 6.54 8.70
N ALA A 62 -7.96 6.19 7.44
CA ALA A 62 -7.50 4.87 7.01
C ALA A 62 -6.00 4.75 7.23
N ARG A 63 -5.58 3.63 7.76
CA ARG A 63 -4.19 3.42 8.13
C ARG A 63 -3.59 2.34 7.26
N HIS A 64 -2.41 2.59 6.75
CA HIS A 64 -1.67 1.61 5.96
C HIS A 64 -0.31 1.44 6.61
N ASP A 65 0.07 0.21 6.88
CA ASP A 65 1.30 -0.08 7.60
C ASP A 65 2.28 -0.85 6.74
N THR A 66 3.56 -0.65 6.99
CA THR A 66 4.60 -1.44 6.34
C THR A 66 5.74 -1.55 7.35
N THR A 67 6.75 -2.34 7.01
CA THR A 67 7.89 -2.57 7.89
C THR A 67 9.17 -2.27 7.13
N THR A 68 10.14 -1.67 7.80
CA THR A 68 11.39 -1.32 7.13
C THR A 68 12.20 -2.56 6.83
N ALA A 69 12.89 -2.52 5.71
CA ALA A 69 13.76 -3.61 5.28
C ALA A 69 15.12 -3.52 5.95
N ALA A 70 16.01 -4.44 5.63
CA ALA A 70 17.33 -4.47 6.25
C ALA A 70 18.10 -3.16 6.09
N ASN A 71 17.89 -2.45 5.00
CA ASN A 71 18.59 -1.21 4.79
C ASN A 71 17.82 -0.02 5.36
N GLY A 72 16.79 -0.26 6.13
CA GLY A 72 15.99 0.81 6.73
C GLY A 72 14.96 1.39 5.78
N GLY A 73 14.90 0.92 4.57
CA GLY A 73 13.98 1.49 3.59
C GLY A 73 12.58 0.94 3.76
N TYR A 74 11.60 1.72 3.37
CA TYR A 74 10.23 1.26 3.37
C TYR A 74 9.52 1.79 2.12
N THR A 75 8.54 1.04 1.69
CA THR A 75 7.75 1.41 0.54
C THR A 75 6.34 0.96 0.80
N ILE A 76 5.37 1.77 0.44
CA ILE A 76 4.00 1.40 0.67
C ILE A 76 3.14 2.01 -0.42
N GLN A 77 2.18 1.25 -0.92
CA GLN A 77 1.27 1.76 -1.93
C GLN A 77 -0.01 2.17 -1.24
N VAL A 78 -0.54 3.31 -1.60
CA VAL A 78 -1.74 3.85 -0.97
C VAL A 78 -2.63 4.48 -2.02
N PRO A 79 -3.93 4.56 -1.77
CA PRO A 79 -4.83 5.25 -2.68
C PRO A 79 -4.51 6.75 -2.71
N GLU A 80 -5.04 7.47 -3.66
CA GLU A 80 -4.90 8.90 -3.67
C GLU A 80 -5.38 9.48 -2.36
N GLY A 81 -4.73 10.47 -1.87
CA GLY A 81 -5.15 11.11 -0.62
C GLY A 81 -4.03 11.92 -0.01
N THR A 82 -4.30 12.50 1.14
CA THR A 82 -3.32 13.23 1.91
C THR A 82 -3.01 12.41 3.15
N TYR A 83 -1.73 12.21 3.40
CA TYR A 83 -1.29 11.28 4.42
C TYR A 83 -0.36 11.92 5.42
N ARG A 84 -0.46 11.50 6.67
CA ARG A 84 0.51 11.84 7.68
C ARG A 84 1.24 10.56 8.06
N PHE A 85 2.35 10.69 8.70
CA PHE A 85 3.24 9.57 8.98
C PHE A 85 3.39 9.30 10.46
N GLU A 86 3.54 8.04 10.81
CA GLU A 86 3.84 7.63 12.16
C GLU A 86 4.84 6.49 12.09
N ILE A 87 5.62 6.34 13.12
CA ILE A 87 6.57 5.24 13.19
C ILE A 87 6.56 4.71 14.60
N GLU A 88 6.74 3.40 14.72
CA GLU A 88 6.79 2.77 16.01
C GLU A 88 8.14 3.09 16.64
N LEU A 89 8.14 3.59 17.85
CA LEU A 89 9.37 3.85 18.57
C LEU A 89 9.50 2.87 19.71
N ARG A 90 10.73 2.52 20.04
CA ARG A 90 10.98 1.63 21.14
C ARG A 90 11.46 2.44 22.32
N ALA A 91 11.59 1.76 23.46
CA ALA A 91 12.00 2.46 24.67
C ALA A 91 13.32 3.18 24.45
N GLY A 92 13.42 4.39 24.92
CA GLY A 92 14.66 5.16 24.79
C GLY A 92 14.83 5.87 23.47
N GLU A 93 13.89 5.70 22.56
CA GLU A 93 14.01 6.36 21.26
C GLU A 93 13.10 7.56 21.19
N THR A 94 13.54 8.57 20.48
CA THR A 94 12.70 9.72 20.19
C THR A 94 12.83 10.04 18.71
N LEU A 95 11.84 10.72 18.20
CA LEU A 95 11.83 11.03 16.79
C LEU A 95 12.50 12.37 16.57
N ALA A 96 13.62 12.35 15.89
CA ALA A 96 14.34 13.59 15.61
C ALA A 96 13.79 14.28 14.37
N LYS A 97 13.27 13.50 13.42
CA LYS A 97 12.73 14.06 12.21
C LYS A 97 11.72 13.11 11.64
N GLN A 98 10.64 13.62 11.14
CA GLN A 98 9.68 12.78 10.45
C GLN A 98 9.16 13.53 9.23
N PRO A 99 8.65 12.82 8.25
CA PRO A 99 8.12 13.47 7.06
C PRO A 99 6.87 14.28 7.40
N GLY A 100 6.72 15.39 6.75
CA GLY A 100 5.48 16.14 6.90
C GLY A 100 4.38 15.49 6.11
N GLN A 101 3.19 16.04 6.19
CA GLN A 101 2.08 15.51 5.42
C GLN A 101 2.41 15.54 3.95
N THR A 102 1.91 14.59 3.21
CA THR A 102 2.13 14.55 1.79
C THR A 102 0.84 14.24 1.07
N GLN A 103 0.73 14.71 -0.14
CA GLN A 103 -0.42 14.45 -0.96
C GLN A 103 0.01 13.49 -2.05
N VAL A 104 -0.71 12.42 -2.21
CA VAL A 104 -0.37 11.39 -3.19
C VAL A 104 -1.47 11.37 -4.24
N SER A 105 -1.06 11.45 -5.50
CA SER A 105 -1.99 11.34 -6.61
C SER A 105 -1.74 10.02 -7.34
N ASN A 106 -2.57 9.71 -8.29
CA ASN A 106 -2.41 8.46 -9.00
C ASN A 106 -1.07 8.39 -9.69
N SER A 107 -0.42 7.28 -9.56
CA SER A 107 0.87 7.00 -10.17
C SER A 107 2.04 7.82 -9.61
N ASP A 108 1.83 8.53 -8.52
CA ASP A 108 2.93 9.28 -7.93
C ASP A 108 3.94 8.35 -7.27
N LEU A 109 5.17 8.80 -7.27
CA LEU A 109 6.19 8.16 -6.46
C LEU A 109 6.67 9.25 -5.50
N ASP A 110 6.26 9.15 -4.27
CA ASP A 110 6.61 10.15 -3.27
C ASP A 110 7.74 9.59 -2.43
N ALA A 111 8.94 9.81 -2.86
CA ALA A 111 10.12 9.26 -2.20
C ALA A 111 10.74 10.28 -1.27
N GLY A 112 11.72 9.84 -0.49
CA GLY A 112 12.43 10.75 0.40
C GLY A 112 11.66 11.06 1.67
N ARG A 113 10.69 10.25 2.02
CA ARG A 113 9.94 10.48 3.25
C ARG A 113 10.66 9.77 4.38
N ASP A 114 11.70 10.40 4.87
CA ASP A 114 12.63 9.77 5.80
C ASP A 114 12.34 10.11 7.24
N PHE A 115 12.59 9.13 8.10
CA PHE A 115 12.49 9.33 9.54
C PHE A 115 13.90 9.27 10.12
N VAL A 116 14.15 10.08 11.13
CA VAL A 116 15.41 10.02 11.84
C VAL A 116 15.09 9.81 13.32
N ILE A 117 15.66 8.78 13.90
CA ILE A 117 15.40 8.43 15.29
C ILE A 117 16.64 8.72 16.12
N THR A 118 16.46 9.33 17.27
CA THR A 118 17.53 9.59 18.18
C THR A 118 17.42 8.65 19.37
N MET A 119 18.53 8.01 19.73
CA MET A 119 18.52 7.17 20.89
C MET A 119 18.80 8.05 22.07
N LYS A 120 18.01 8.00 23.10
CA LYS A 120 18.27 8.77 24.22
C LYS A 120 19.23 8.03 24.99
N THR A 121 20.34 8.44 25.09
CA THR A 121 21.31 7.73 25.81
C THR A 121 20.96 7.91 27.12
N SER A 122 20.68 7.05 27.72
CA SER A 122 20.43 7.26 28.99
C SER A 122 21.54 7.44 29.66
N GLY A 123 22.19 7.54 29.36
CA GLY A 123 23.21 7.85 29.96
C GLY A 123 23.17 7.96 31.17
N ALA A 124 23.03 8.02 31.61
CA ALA A 124 23.06 8.31 32.54
C ALA A 124 23.46 8.36 33.31
N PRO A 125 23.73 8.37 33.85
CA PRO A 125 24.02 8.61 34.74
C PRO A 125 24.08 8.89 35.20
#